data_0b95e1107c631c0723f6828ee19d6e11
#
_entry.id   0b95e1107c631c0723f6828ee19d6e11
#
_cell.length_a   1.000
_cell.length_b   1.000
_cell.length_c   1.000
_cell.angle_alpha   90.00
_cell.angle_beta   90.00
_cell.angle_gamma   90.00
#
_symmetry.space_group_name_H-M   'P 1'
#
loop_
_entity.id
_entity.type
_entity.pdbx_description
1 polymer ?
#
loop_
_entity_poly.entity_id
_entity_poly.type
_entity_poly.pdbx_seq_one_letter_code
_entity_poly.pdbx_strand_id
1 'polypeptide(L)'
;MRQPVFWSLALAEITDPDYTHIAVDVLPAHATADPSAWARSLFSLKSLPRSLAWAMRARLLLNARLGPPGWCEAFQVGQVAGDEALVAMNGRLLDLRVGIGVDEDAALVRVVTAVRFKGAHVQRWSWPVRAALPFVMRGMIGRSRRTLSGVTRA
;
A
#
# COMPACT_ATOMS: atom_id res chain seq x y z
N MET A 1 -31.23 3.75 -2.03
CA MET A 1 -30.00 3.05 -1.64
C MET A 1 -29.06 4.08 -1.02
N ARG A 2 -28.72 3.98 0.26
CA ARG A 2 -27.69 4.85 0.84
C ARG A 2 -26.35 4.40 0.26
N GLN A 3 -25.66 5.29 -0.46
CA GLN A 3 -24.27 5.03 -0.83
C GLN A 3 -23.47 4.76 0.44
N PRO A 4 -22.58 3.76 0.46
CA PRO A 4 -21.73 3.53 1.61
C PRO A 4 -20.96 4.83 1.90
N VAL A 5 -20.94 5.23 3.15
CA VAL A 5 -20.28 6.46 3.65
C VAL A 5 -18.77 6.45 3.35
N PHE A 6 -18.26 5.33 2.89
CA PHE A 6 -16.85 5.11 2.56
C PHE A 6 -16.74 4.18 1.35
N TRP A 7 -16.20 4.70 0.27
CA TRP A 7 -15.91 3.93 -0.94
C TRP A 7 -14.40 3.95 -1.23
N SER A 8 -13.87 2.82 -1.70
CA SER A 8 -12.47 2.70 -2.13
C SER A 8 -12.37 1.64 -3.21
N LEU A 9 -11.52 1.88 -4.20
CA LEU A 9 -11.18 0.92 -5.26
C LEU A 9 -10.69 -0.41 -4.68
N ALA A 10 -9.94 -0.38 -3.58
CA ALA A 10 -9.45 -1.59 -2.92
C ALA A 10 -10.59 -2.48 -2.40
N LEU A 11 -11.66 -1.89 -1.87
CA LEU A 11 -12.82 -2.61 -1.37
C LEU A 11 -13.77 -3.03 -2.49
N ALA A 12 -13.78 -2.30 -3.61
CA ALA A 12 -14.54 -2.68 -4.79
C ALA A 12 -13.96 -3.93 -5.46
N GLU A 13 -12.64 -4.08 -5.47
CA GLU A 13 -11.93 -5.22 -6.07
C GLU A 13 -11.96 -6.49 -5.20
N ILE A 14 -11.98 -6.35 -3.88
CA ILE A 14 -12.14 -7.46 -2.94
C ILE A 14 -13.42 -7.25 -2.14
N THR A 15 -14.49 -7.92 -2.55
CA THR A 15 -15.83 -7.76 -1.96
C THR A 15 -15.97 -8.35 -0.56
N ASP A 16 -15.09 -9.29 -0.19
CA ASP A 16 -15.08 -9.94 1.13
C ASP A 16 -13.64 -10.12 1.61
N PRO A 17 -12.99 -9.04 2.08
CA PRO A 17 -11.63 -9.13 2.58
C PRO A 17 -11.57 -9.79 3.95
N ASP A 18 -10.59 -10.66 4.16
CA ASP A 18 -10.31 -11.24 5.48
C ASP A 18 -9.74 -10.20 6.48
N TYR A 19 -9.14 -9.14 5.94
CA TYR A 19 -8.59 -8.05 6.73
C TYR A 19 -8.63 -6.74 5.94
N THR A 20 -9.02 -5.67 6.64
CA THR A 20 -9.04 -4.32 6.09
C THR A 20 -8.33 -3.37 7.06
N HIS A 21 -7.52 -2.46 6.53
CA HIS A 21 -6.89 -1.41 7.29
C HIS A 21 -7.01 -0.08 6.55
N ILE A 22 -7.33 0.97 7.29
CA ILE A 22 -7.44 2.33 6.78
C ILE A 22 -6.47 3.21 7.55
N ALA A 23 -5.59 3.88 6.82
CA ALA A 23 -4.71 4.90 7.36
C ALA A 23 -5.01 6.24 6.68
N VAL A 24 -5.07 7.28 7.48
CA VAL A 24 -5.25 8.65 7.00
C VAL A 24 -4.13 9.51 7.56
N ASP A 25 -3.56 10.37 6.72
CA ASP A 25 -2.55 11.35 7.12
C ASP A 25 -2.82 12.68 6.41
N VAL A 26 -2.22 13.75 6.91
CA VAL A 26 -2.36 15.08 6.34
C VAL A 26 -1.53 15.20 5.06
N LEU A 27 -2.14 15.73 4.00
CA LEU A 27 -1.43 16.10 2.78
C LEU A 27 -0.58 17.33 3.05
N PRO A 28 0.76 17.27 2.88
CA PRO A 28 1.61 18.45 3.05
C PRO A 28 1.28 19.53 2.01
N ALA A 29 1.35 20.81 2.38
CA ALA A 29 0.98 21.95 1.55
C ALA A 29 1.70 22.03 0.19
N HIS A 30 2.87 21.41 0.05
CA HIS A 30 3.66 21.40 -1.19
C HIS A 30 3.80 20.01 -1.81
N ALA A 31 3.05 19.03 -1.30
CA ALA A 31 3.05 17.70 -1.88
C ALA A 31 2.10 17.64 -3.09
N THR A 32 2.44 16.77 -4.02
CA THR A 32 1.56 16.52 -5.16
C THR A 32 0.23 15.89 -4.72
N ALA A 33 -0.85 16.32 -5.37
CA ALA A 33 -2.17 15.69 -5.21
C ALA A 33 -2.37 14.48 -6.15
N ASP A 34 -1.37 14.09 -6.93
CA ASP A 34 -1.45 12.93 -7.82
C ASP A 34 -1.42 11.61 -7.01
N PRO A 35 -2.52 10.84 -6.96
CA PRO A 35 -2.59 9.57 -6.24
C PRO A 35 -1.60 8.53 -6.80
N SER A 36 -1.27 8.59 -8.09
CA SER A 36 -0.29 7.70 -8.71
C SER A 36 1.12 7.98 -8.22
N ALA A 37 1.49 9.24 -7.98
CA ALA A 37 2.77 9.61 -7.41
C ALA A 37 2.89 9.11 -5.97
N TRP A 38 1.83 9.22 -5.19
CA TRP A 38 1.75 8.67 -3.84
C TRP A 38 1.88 7.15 -3.83
N ALA A 39 1.17 6.45 -4.73
CA ALA A 39 1.26 5.00 -4.86
C ALA A 39 2.68 4.54 -5.19
N ARG A 40 3.32 5.16 -6.18
CA ARG A 40 4.71 4.86 -6.55
C ARG A 40 5.69 5.14 -5.40
N SER A 41 5.51 6.24 -4.68
CA SER A 41 6.35 6.58 -3.53
C SER A 41 6.16 5.60 -2.38
N LEU A 42 4.91 5.23 -2.06
CA LEU A 42 4.57 4.30 -1.00
C LEU A 42 5.24 2.93 -1.19
N PHE A 43 5.16 2.39 -2.40
CA PHE A 43 5.72 1.08 -2.74
C PHE A 43 7.17 1.13 -3.25
N SER A 44 7.83 2.28 -3.16
CA SER A 44 9.27 2.37 -3.42
C SER A 44 10.07 1.69 -2.30
N LEU A 45 11.22 1.11 -2.64
CA LEU A 45 12.13 0.51 -1.65
C LEU A 45 12.61 1.51 -0.59
N LYS A 46 12.57 2.82 -0.89
CA LYS A 46 12.94 3.90 0.03
C LYS A 46 11.91 4.10 1.13
N SER A 47 10.65 3.78 0.86
CA SER A 47 9.52 3.94 1.80
C SER A 47 9.35 2.75 2.74
N LEU A 48 9.95 1.60 2.44
CA LEU A 48 9.89 0.42 3.29
C LEU A 48 10.70 0.61 4.59
N PRO A 49 10.24 0.04 5.73
CA PRO A 49 11.06 -0.07 6.93
C PRO A 49 12.39 -0.74 6.62
N ARG A 50 13.48 -0.25 7.22
CA ARG A 50 14.84 -0.76 6.94
C ARG A 50 14.97 -2.28 7.09
N SER A 51 14.34 -2.84 8.13
CA SER A 51 14.31 -4.30 8.36
C SER A 51 13.60 -5.04 7.23
N LEU A 52 12.48 -4.52 6.76
CA LEU A 52 11.71 -5.12 5.68
C LEU A 52 12.42 -4.92 4.33
N ALA A 53 12.98 -3.74 4.10
CA ALA A 53 13.78 -3.47 2.90
C ALA A 53 15.02 -4.38 2.82
N TRP A 54 15.68 -4.65 3.95
CA TRP A 54 16.81 -5.57 4.01
C TRP A 54 16.38 -7.01 3.76
N ALA A 55 15.32 -7.48 4.40
CA ALA A 55 14.79 -8.82 4.19
C ALA A 55 14.36 -9.03 2.72
N MET A 56 13.77 -8.02 2.10
CA MET A 56 13.39 -8.08 0.69
C MET A 56 14.57 -8.03 -0.26
N ARG A 57 15.59 -7.22 0.03
CA ARG A 57 16.86 -7.24 -0.73
C ARG A 57 17.55 -8.58 -0.64
N ALA A 58 17.61 -9.16 0.55
CA ALA A 58 18.18 -10.50 0.74
C ALA A 58 17.39 -11.56 -0.05
N ARG A 59 16.05 -11.47 -0.03
CA ARG A 59 15.19 -12.37 -0.81
C ARG A 59 15.32 -12.17 -2.32
N LEU A 60 15.48 -10.94 -2.80
CA LEU A 60 15.75 -10.64 -4.20
C LEU A 60 17.09 -11.22 -4.65
N LEU A 61 18.13 -11.13 -3.83
CA LEU A 61 19.44 -11.71 -4.12
C LEU A 61 19.39 -13.24 -4.13
N LEU A 62 18.60 -13.86 -3.24
CA LEU A 62 18.39 -15.31 -3.22
C LEU A 62 17.51 -15.79 -4.38
N ASN A 63 16.49 -15.02 -4.75
CA ASN A 63 15.57 -15.35 -5.85
C ASN A 63 16.07 -14.93 -7.23
N ALA A 64 17.15 -14.16 -7.35
CA ALA A 64 17.76 -13.82 -8.64
C ALA A 64 18.20 -15.06 -9.45
N ARG A 65 18.25 -16.23 -8.82
CA ARG A 65 18.49 -17.52 -9.49
C ARG A 65 17.23 -18.36 -9.76
N LEU A 66 16.05 -17.97 -9.22
CA LEU A 66 14.85 -18.85 -9.20
C LEU A 66 13.51 -18.09 -9.50
N GLY A 67 13.57 -16.87 -10.06
CA GLY A 67 12.60 -16.11 -10.03
C GLY A 67 11.42 -15.45 -10.46
N PRO A 68 10.35 -15.15 -9.83
CA PRO A 68 9.31 -14.29 -10.37
C PRO A 68 9.71 -12.80 -10.29
N PRO A 69 8.96 -11.93 -11.03
CA PRO A 69 9.26 -10.50 -11.22
C PRO A 69 9.55 -9.74 -9.94
N GLY A 70 10.41 -8.75 -10.04
CA GLY A 70 10.88 -7.97 -8.90
C GLY A 70 9.76 -7.26 -8.15
N TRP A 71 10.02 -6.88 -6.90
CA TRP A 71 9.06 -6.19 -6.02
C TRP A 71 8.38 -4.99 -6.70
N CYS A 72 9.12 -4.18 -7.46
CA CYS A 72 8.56 -3.03 -8.17
C CYS A 72 7.56 -3.40 -9.26
N GLU A 73 7.67 -4.58 -9.84
CA GLU A 73 6.71 -5.09 -10.84
C GLU A 73 5.47 -5.67 -10.17
N ALA A 74 5.60 -6.21 -8.96
CA ALA A 74 4.49 -6.75 -8.19
C ALA A 74 3.53 -5.67 -7.66
N PHE A 75 4.01 -4.44 -7.47
CA PHE A 75 3.25 -3.31 -6.93
C PHE A 75 3.12 -2.18 -7.96
N GLN A 76 2.65 -2.51 -9.14
CA GLN A 76 2.33 -1.50 -10.15
C GLN A 76 0.98 -0.86 -9.86
N VAL A 77 0.87 0.43 -10.20
CA VAL A 77 -0.41 1.12 -10.22
C VAL A 77 -1.23 0.52 -11.36
N GLY A 78 -2.27 -0.24 -11.01
CA GLY A 78 -3.10 -0.94 -11.97
C GLY A 78 -4.25 -0.10 -12.52
N GLN A 79 -4.80 0.79 -11.68
CA GLN A 79 -5.94 1.60 -12.02
C GLN A 79 -5.89 2.93 -11.29
N VAL A 80 -6.36 3.99 -11.93
CA VAL A 80 -6.61 5.29 -11.32
C VAL A 80 -8.03 5.69 -11.66
N ALA A 81 -8.80 6.04 -10.65
CA ALA A 81 -10.17 6.52 -10.81
C ALA A 81 -10.42 7.69 -9.88
N GLY A 82 -10.69 8.86 -10.44
CA GLY A 82 -10.88 10.08 -9.69
C GLY A 82 -9.63 10.46 -8.88
N ASP A 83 -9.82 10.58 -7.57
CA ASP A 83 -8.79 10.93 -6.58
C ASP A 83 -8.06 9.71 -5.96
N GLU A 84 -8.31 8.50 -6.49
CA GLU A 84 -7.74 7.27 -5.93
C GLU A 84 -6.96 6.45 -6.98
N ALA A 85 -5.79 5.97 -6.58
CA ALA A 85 -4.97 5.00 -7.32
C ALA A 85 -5.01 3.63 -6.65
N LEU A 86 -5.18 2.57 -7.43
CA LEU A 86 -5.19 1.20 -6.95
C LEU A 86 -3.90 0.49 -7.27
N VAL A 87 -3.31 -0.12 -6.26
CA VAL A 87 -2.21 -1.09 -6.39
C VAL A 87 -2.74 -2.47 -6.05
N ALA A 88 -2.54 -3.41 -6.96
CA ALA A 88 -3.01 -4.78 -6.83
C ALA A 88 -1.84 -5.76 -6.84
N MET A 89 -1.85 -6.70 -5.90
CA MET A 89 -0.91 -7.81 -5.87
C MET A 89 -1.67 -9.12 -5.68
N ASN A 90 -1.46 -10.06 -6.60
CA ASN A 90 -1.98 -11.42 -6.49
C ASN A 90 -0.83 -12.36 -6.16
N GLY A 91 -0.77 -12.79 -4.89
CA GLY A 91 0.24 -13.72 -4.41
C GLY A 91 -0.27 -15.17 -4.32
N ARG A 92 0.63 -16.08 -4.00
CA ARG A 92 0.25 -17.49 -3.74
C ARG A 92 -0.52 -17.65 -2.43
N LEU A 93 -0.18 -16.86 -1.42
CA LEU A 93 -0.71 -16.96 -0.06
C LEU A 93 -1.78 -15.93 0.24
N LEU A 94 -1.75 -14.79 -0.44
CA LEU A 94 -2.70 -13.71 -0.24
C LEU A 94 -2.86 -12.86 -1.50
N ASP A 95 -4.02 -12.26 -1.63
CA ASP A 95 -4.28 -11.15 -2.54
C ASP A 95 -4.34 -9.86 -1.73
N LEU A 96 -3.67 -8.82 -2.24
CA LEU A 96 -3.59 -7.51 -1.62
C LEU A 96 -4.12 -6.46 -2.60
N ARG A 97 -4.95 -5.57 -2.09
CA ARG A 97 -5.40 -4.36 -2.78
C ARG A 97 -5.12 -3.17 -1.89
N VAL A 98 -4.49 -2.17 -2.45
CA VAL A 98 -4.22 -0.92 -1.73
C VAL A 98 -4.74 0.23 -2.56
N GLY A 99 -5.76 0.91 -2.07
CA GLY A 99 -6.29 2.14 -2.63
C GLY A 99 -5.61 3.33 -1.95
N ILE A 100 -5.03 4.23 -2.74
CA ILE A 100 -4.40 5.45 -2.25
C ILE A 100 -5.20 6.62 -2.78
N GLY A 101 -6.00 7.23 -1.90
CA GLY A 101 -6.79 8.42 -2.19
C GLY A 101 -6.09 9.68 -1.72
N VAL A 102 -6.17 10.73 -2.53
CA VAL A 102 -5.66 12.07 -2.19
C VAL A 102 -6.81 13.05 -2.33
N ASP A 103 -7.22 13.61 -1.21
CA ASP A 103 -8.25 14.64 -1.13
C ASP A 103 -7.56 15.99 -0.94
N GLU A 104 -7.55 16.79 -1.98
CA GLU A 104 -6.90 18.11 -1.99
C GLU A 104 -7.68 19.12 -1.18
N ASP A 105 -9.01 19.07 -1.25
CA ASP A 105 -9.91 19.99 -0.54
C ASP A 105 -9.85 19.77 0.98
N ALA A 106 -9.82 18.52 1.40
CA ALA A 106 -9.67 18.16 2.81
C ALA A 106 -8.22 18.14 3.26
N ALA A 107 -7.23 18.30 2.36
CA ALA A 107 -5.80 18.16 2.60
C ALA A 107 -5.43 16.84 3.27
N LEU A 108 -5.96 15.73 2.79
CA LEU A 108 -5.78 14.40 3.35
C LEU A 108 -5.25 13.39 2.32
N VAL A 109 -4.43 12.46 2.81
CA VAL A 109 -4.06 11.26 2.09
C VAL A 109 -4.65 10.06 2.82
N ARG A 110 -5.38 9.24 2.10
CA ARG A 110 -6.05 8.04 2.60
C ARG A 110 -5.45 6.80 1.96
N VAL A 111 -5.11 5.83 2.76
CA VAL A 111 -4.63 4.53 2.28
C VAL A 111 -5.54 3.44 2.82
N VAL A 112 -6.22 2.76 1.93
CA VAL A 112 -7.12 1.63 2.23
C VAL A 112 -6.46 0.36 1.77
N THR A 113 -6.26 -0.57 2.70
CA THR A 113 -5.66 -1.87 2.42
C THR A 113 -6.70 -2.96 2.63
N ALA A 114 -6.93 -3.78 1.62
CA ALA A 114 -7.78 -4.96 1.69
C ALA A 114 -6.94 -6.20 1.39
N VAL A 115 -7.04 -7.22 2.24
CA VAL A 115 -6.28 -8.46 2.15
C VAL A 115 -7.24 -9.64 2.16
N ARG A 116 -7.03 -10.58 1.24
CA ARG A 116 -7.67 -11.90 1.24
C ARG A 116 -6.60 -12.97 1.34
N PHE A 117 -6.70 -13.84 2.33
CA PHE A 117 -5.78 -14.96 2.51
C PHE A 117 -6.24 -16.18 1.74
N LYS A 118 -5.32 -16.88 1.08
CA LYS A 118 -5.60 -18.09 0.30
C LYS A 118 -5.30 -19.33 1.13
N GLY A 119 -6.35 -19.99 1.57
CA GLY A 119 -6.27 -21.25 2.33
C GLY A 119 -6.33 -21.10 3.85
N ALA A 120 -6.93 -22.09 4.49
CA ALA A 120 -7.20 -22.11 5.93
C ALA A 120 -5.92 -22.03 6.80
N HIS A 121 -4.82 -22.62 6.34
CA HIS A 121 -3.53 -22.53 7.04
C HIS A 121 -2.99 -21.11 7.07
N VAL A 122 -3.06 -20.41 5.95
CA VAL A 122 -2.57 -19.01 5.86
C VAL A 122 -3.41 -18.10 6.73
N GLN A 123 -4.72 -18.31 6.77
CA GLN A 123 -5.64 -17.52 7.60
C GLN A 123 -5.35 -17.72 9.10
N ARG A 124 -5.00 -18.92 9.54
CA ARG A 124 -4.58 -19.18 10.93
C ARG A 124 -3.30 -18.47 11.33
N TRP A 125 -2.33 -18.38 10.42
CA TRP A 125 -1.03 -17.74 10.65
C TRP A 125 -1.01 -16.27 10.22
N SER A 126 -2.16 -15.66 9.90
CA SER A 126 -2.25 -14.27 9.42
C SER A 126 -2.11 -13.23 10.52
N TRP A 127 -2.18 -13.62 11.80
CA TRP A 127 -2.15 -12.67 12.90
C TRP A 127 -0.89 -11.77 12.94
N PRO A 128 0.34 -12.24 12.62
CA PRO A 128 1.50 -11.36 12.60
C PRO A 128 1.39 -10.29 11.50
N VAL A 129 0.83 -10.66 10.34
CA VAL A 129 0.59 -9.72 9.23
C VAL A 129 -0.43 -8.67 9.64
N ARG A 130 -1.54 -9.08 10.26
CA ARG A 130 -2.58 -8.17 10.76
C ARG A 130 -2.05 -7.23 11.82
N ALA A 131 -1.20 -7.70 12.72
CA ALA A 131 -0.60 -6.88 13.78
C ALA A 131 0.45 -5.89 13.23
N ALA A 132 1.25 -6.33 12.25
CA ALA A 132 2.34 -5.52 11.71
C ALA A 132 1.88 -4.49 10.68
N LEU A 133 0.82 -4.79 9.91
CA LEU A 133 0.38 -3.98 8.77
C LEU A 133 0.10 -2.52 9.12
N PRO A 134 -0.60 -2.17 10.22
CA PRO A 134 -0.85 -0.78 10.60
C PRO A 134 0.44 0.02 10.82
N PHE A 135 1.44 -0.58 11.46
CA PHE A 135 2.73 0.07 11.72
C PHE A 135 3.54 0.24 10.44
N VAL A 136 3.55 -0.77 9.59
CA VAL A 136 4.23 -0.72 8.28
C VAL A 136 3.61 0.37 7.42
N MET A 137 2.29 0.40 7.30
CA MET A 137 1.58 1.40 6.47
C MET A 137 1.79 2.81 6.97
N ARG A 138 1.70 3.06 8.29
CA ARG A 138 2.00 4.37 8.87
C ARG A 138 3.44 4.80 8.59
N GLY A 139 4.39 3.88 8.73
CA GLY A 139 5.79 4.14 8.44
C GLY A 139 6.04 4.47 6.97
N MET A 140 5.37 3.78 6.05
CA MET A 140 5.45 4.02 4.61
C MET A 140 4.85 5.37 4.24
N ILE A 141 3.66 5.70 4.75
CA ILE A 141 3.00 7.00 4.54
C ILE A 141 3.89 8.13 5.04
N GLY A 142 4.43 8.03 6.25
CA GLY A 142 5.30 9.06 6.82
C GLY A 142 6.60 9.27 6.03
N ARG A 143 7.15 8.25 5.39
CA ARG A 143 8.32 8.38 4.50
C ARG A 143 7.94 8.97 3.14
N SER A 144 6.86 8.50 2.54
CA SER A 144 6.35 9.06 1.29
C SER A 144 6.00 10.53 1.42
N ARG A 145 5.39 10.91 2.53
CA ARG A 145 5.11 12.31 2.87
C ARG A 145 6.36 13.16 2.85
N ARG A 146 7.47 12.71 3.47
CA ARG A 146 8.75 13.43 3.46
C ARG A 146 9.36 13.53 2.07
N THR A 147 9.26 12.46 1.28
CA THR A 147 9.80 12.41 -0.08
C THR A 147 9.02 13.34 -1.02
N LEU A 148 7.69 13.36 -0.91
CA LEU A 148 6.83 14.12 -1.81
C LEU A 148 6.66 15.58 -1.38
N SER A 149 6.93 15.93 -0.12
CA SER A 149 6.92 17.33 0.35
C SER A 149 8.19 18.11 -0.02
N GLY A 150 9.18 17.50 -0.63
CA GLY A 150 10.44 18.16 -0.99
C GLY A 150 11.31 18.58 0.21
N VAL A 151 10.95 18.19 1.43
CA VAL A 151 11.76 18.44 2.63
C VAL A 151 12.90 17.44 2.68
N THR A 152 13.86 17.63 1.81
CA THR A 152 15.19 17.05 2.00
C THR A 152 15.81 17.81 3.17
N ARG A 153 15.99 17.18 4.31
CA ARG A 153 16.86 17.73 5.36
C ARG A 153 18.25 17.91 4.74
N ALA A 154 18.65 19.17 4.54
CA ALA A 154 20.03 19.52 4.36
C ALA A 154 20.83 19.14 5.60
#